data_95b786c2882bf69c83789458def36e2b
#
_entry.id   95b786c2882bf69c83789458def36e2b
#
_cell.length_a   1.000
_cell.length_b   1.000
_cell.length_c   1.000
_cell.angle_alpha   90.00
_cell.angle_beta   90.00
_cell.angle_gamma   90.00
#
_symmetry.space_group_name_H-M   'P 1'
#
loop_
_entity.id
_entity.type
_entity.pdbx_description
1 polymer ?
#
loop_
_entity_poly.entity_id
_entity_poly.type
_entity_poly.pdbx_seq_one_letter_code
_entity_poly.pdbx_strand_id
1 'polypeptide(L)'
;TNKKLGVLIVKNKKNKTTGIITDGQIRRANQKNKDLQSLKVKQVMTKNPINIDKNTLAAKALSLMNDKKITCLCVTSKNMKNKTIGILHIHNILEANIQ
;
A
#
# COMPACT_ATOMS: atom_id res chain seq x y z
N THR A 1 22.30 0.45 -4.50
CA THR A 1 21.52 1.11 -3.74
C THR A 1 20.25 0.50 -3.31
N ASN A 2 19.57 1.17 -2.51
CA ASN A 2 18.46 0.64 -1.80
C ASN A 2 17.25 0.48 -2.65
N LYS A 3 16.79 -0.71 -2.74
CA LYS A 3 15.56 -1.00 -3.43
C LYS A 3 14.40 -0.87 -2.50
N LYS A 4 14.33 0.23 -1.79
CA LYS A 4 13.24 0.40 -0.87
C LYS A 4 11.95 0.59 -1.62
N LEU A 5 10.92 -0.07 -1.14
CA LEU A 5 9.60 0.09 -1.71
C LEU A 5 9.08 1.44 -1.25
N GLY A 6 8.68 2.27 -2.20
CA GLY A 6 8.19 3.58 -1.86
C GLY A 6 6.73 3.52 -1.48
N VAL A 7 6.44 3.13 -0.26
CA VAL A 7 5.07 3.05 0.24
C VAL A 7 4.97 3.78 1.56
N LEU A 8 4.02 4.71 1.64
CA LEU A 8 3.73 5.44 2.87
C LEU A 8 2.32 5.11 3.32
N ILE A 9 2.18 4.92 4.62
CA ILE A 9 0.87 4.68 5.21
C ILE A 9 0.39 6.00 5.80
N VAL A 10 -0.82 6.38 5.43
CA VAL A 10 -1.43 7.62 5.92
C VAL A 10 -2.41 7.28 7.03
N LYS A 11 -2.25 7.92 8.17
CA LYS A 11 -3.09 7.66 9.34
C LYS A 11 -3.76 8.94 9.80
N ASN A 12 -4.92 8.79 10.44
CA ASN A 12 -5.62 9.92 11.02
C ASN A 12 -5.18 10.13 12.47
N LYS A 13 -5.81 11.08 13.13
CA LYS A 13 -5.46 11.42 14.51
C LYS A 13 -5.66 10.27 15.48
N LYS A 14 -6.57 9.36 15.15
CA LYS A 14 -6.83 8.18 15.98
C LYS A 14 -5.90 7.02 15.64
N ASN A 15 -4.89 7.28 14.84
CA ASN A 15 -3.89 6.28 14.43
C ASN A 15 -4.50 5.16 13.57
N LYS A 16 -5.59 5.45 12.87
CA LYS A 16 -6.20 4.49 11.97
C LYS A 16 -5.76 4.80 10.54
N THR A 17 -5.53 3.75 9.78
CA THR A 17 -5.09 3.88 8.39
C THR A 17 -6.21 4.42 7.52
N THR A 18 -5.96 5.53 6.86
CA THR A 18 -6.94 6.15 5.97
C THR A 18 -6.53 6.07 4.51
N GLY A 19 -5.28 5.81 4.23
CA GLY A 19 -4.83 5.71 2.85
C GLY A 19 -3.40 5.22 2.75
N ILE A 20 -2.96 5.01 1.53
CA ILE A 20 -1.56 4.71 1.24
C ILE A 20 -1.10 5.53 0.04
N ILE A 21 0.19 5.78 -0.01
CA ILE A 21 0.81 6.44 -1.16
C ILE A 21 1.95 5.56 -1.61
N THR A 22 1.96 5.23 -2.89
CA THR A 22 3.05 4.48 -3.49
C THR A 22 3.86 5.43 -4.37
N ASP A 23 5.09 5.03 -4.69
CA ASP A 23 5.94 5.84 -5.56
C ASP A 23 5.33 5.99 -6.94
N GLY A 24 4.57 4.99 -7.40
CA GLY A 24 3.85 5.11 -8.67
C GLY A 24 2.82 6.22 -8.65
N GLN A 25 2.13 6.38 -7.53
CA GLN A 25 1.15 7.45 -7.40
C GLN A 25 1.79 8.82 -7.39
N ILE A 26 2.94 8.93 -6.72
CA ILE A 26 3.66 10.20 -6.69
C ILE A 26 4.13 10.55 -8.09
N ARG A 27 4.64 9.56 -8.81
CA ARG A 27 5.11 9.77 -10.17
C ARG A 27 3.97 10.23 -11.08
N ARG A 28 2.80 9.60 -10.97
CA ARG A 28 1.65 9.98 -11.77
C ARG A 28 1.14 11.38 -11.40
N ALA A 29 1.15 11.70 -10.12
CA ALA A 29 0.72 13.02 -9.69
C ALA A 29 1.64 14.10 -10.23
N ASN A 30 2.95 13.83 -10.22
CA ASN A 30 3.93 14.75 -10.73
C ASN A 30 3.77 14.97 -12.24
N GLN A 31 3.39 13.94 -12.97
CA GLN A 31 3.16 14.04 -14.40
C GLN A 31 1.92 14.85 -14.75
N LYS A 32 0.87 14.70 -13.94
CA LYS A 32 -0.38 15.40 -14.18
C LYS A 32 -0.37 16.83 -13.69
N ASN A 33 0.20 17.03 -12.53
CA ASN A 33 0.26 18.33 -11.89
C ASN A 33 1.72 18.70 -11.77
N LYS A 34 2.10 19.74 -12.41
CA LYS A 34 3.50 20.13 -12.44
C LYS A 34 3.99 20.73 -11.16
N ASP A 35 3.09 20.94 -10.20
CA ASP A 35 3.45 21.53 -8.93
C ASP A 35 3.13 20.56 -7.79
N LEU A 36 3.99 19.57 -7.62
CA LEU A 36 3.82 18.58 -6.57
C LEU A 36 3.85 19.21 -5.19
N GLN A 37 4.54 20.34 -5.06
CA GLN A 37 4.65 20.98 -3.76
C GLN A 37 3.33 21.54 -3.25
N SER A 38 2.38 21.78 -4.12
CA SER A 38 1.09 22.31 -3.71
C SER A 38 0.07 21.21 -3.39
N LEU A 39 0.40 19.95 -3.64
CA LEU A 39 -0.52 18.85 -3.39
C LEU A 39 -0.43 18.37 -1.94
N LYS A 40 -1.58 18.16 -1.35
CA LYS A 40 -1.64 17.60 -0.02
C LYS A 40 -1.69 16.07 -0.10
N VAL A 41 -1.23 15.43 0.96
CA VAL A 41 -1.22 13.96 1.05
C VAL A 41 -2.57 13.37 0.69
N LYS A 42 -3.65 13.93 1.23
CA LYS A 42 -4.98 13.39 0.97
C LYS A 42 -5.40 13.48 -0.48
N GLN A 43 -4.75 14.32 -1.26
CA GLN A 43 -5.05 14.45 -2.69
C GLN A 43 -4.32 13.43 -3.54
N VAL A 44 -3.25 12.88 -3.02
CA VAL A 44 -2.40 11.93 -3.74
C VAL A 44 -2.69 10.49 -3.33
N MET A 45 -3.03 10.27 -2.08
CA MET A 45 -3.17 8.92 -1.54
C MET A 45 -4.33 8.14 -2.15
N THR A 46 -4.22 6.82 -2.10
CA THR A 46 -5.35 5.94 -2.34
C THR A 46 -6.12 5.82 -1.04
N LYS A 47 -7.40 6.17 -1.09
CA LYS A 47 -8.26 6.09 0.08
C LYS A 47 -8.74 4.66 0.28
N ASN A 48 -8.95 4.31 1.54
CA ASN A 48 -9.50 2.99 1.89
C ASN A 48 -8.71 1.86 1.24
N PRO A 49 -7.43 1.75 1.56
CA PRO A 49 -6.61 0.71 0.96
C PRO A 49 -7.13 -0.66 1.33
N ILE A 50 -6.89 -1.62 0.47
CA ILE A 50 -7.35 -2.98 0.72
C ILE A 50 -6.49 -3.60 1.80
N ASN A 51 -7.15 -4.19 2.78
CA ASN A 51 -6.50 -4.81 3.93
C ASN A 51 -6.63 -6.31 3.88
N ILE A 52 -5.62 -6.99 4.38
CA ILE A 52 -5.69 -8.43 4.61
C ILE A 52 -5.20 -8.72 6.02
N ASP A 53 -5.67 -9.82 6.58
CA ASP A 53 -5.18 -10.25 7.87
C ASP A 53 -3.78 -10.85 7.72
N LYS A 54 -2.96 -10.70 8.75
CA LYS A 54 -1.57 -11.19 8.72
C LYS A 54 -1.48 -12.69 8.51
N ASN A 55 -2.54 -13.43 8.80
CA ASN A 55 -2.56 -14.87 8.62
C ASN A 55 -3.12 -15.32 7.27
N THR A 56 -3.40 -14.37 6.38
CA THR A 56 -3.87 -14.70 5.04
C THR A 56 -2.75 -15.41 4.27
N LEU A 57 -3.11 -16.46 3.54
CA LEU A 57 -2.12 -17.15 2.72
C LEU A 57 -1.58 -16.24 1.63
N ALA A 58 -0.29 -16.35 1.36
CA ALA A 58 0.36 -15.52 0.35
C ALA A 58 -0.28 -15.73 -1.04
N ALA A 59 -0.66 -16.95 -1.36
CA ALA A 59 -1.30 -17.23 -2.64
C ALA A 59 -2.61 -16.47 -2.78
N LYS A 60 -3.37 -16.38 -1.70
CA LYS A 60 -4.63 -15.63 -1.73
C LYS A 60 -4.38 -14.14 -1.87
N ALA A 61 -3.34 -13.63 -1.20
CA ALA A 61 -2.98 -12.23 -1.32
C ALA A 61 -2.58 -11.89 -2.76
N LEU A 62 -1.81 -12.77 -3.39
CA LEU A 62 -1.40 -12.57 -4.78
C LEU A 62 -2.60 -12.55 -5.71
N SER A 63 -3.54 -13.48 -5.51
CA SER A 63 -4.76 -13.54 -6.31
C SER A 63 -5.55 -12.24 -6.18
N LEU A 64 -5.64 -11.72 -4.96
CA LEU A 64 -6.36 -10.47 -4.71
C LEU A 64 -5.69 -9.30 -5.42
N MET A 65 -4.36 -9.25 -5.38
CA MET A 65 -3.63 -8.20 -6.09
C MET A 65 -3.87 -8.26 -7.59
N ASN A 66 -3.87 -9.47 -8.15
CA ASN A 66 -4.14 -9.65 -9.58
C ASN A 66 -5.57 -9.25 -9.94
N ASP A 67 -6.53 -9.62 -9.12
CA ASP A 67 -7.93 -9.29 -9.39
C ASP A 67 -8.17 -7.79 -9.33
N LYS A 68 -7.54 -7.13 -8.39
CA LYS A 68 -7.73 -5.69 -8.19
C LYS A 68 -6.74 -4.85 -8.96
N LYS A 69 -5.78 -5.50 -9.61
CA LYS A 69 -4.72 -4.81 -10.38
C LYS A 69 -3.95 -3.83 -9.53
N ILE A 70 -3.60 -4.27 -8.33
CA ILE A 70 -2.79 -3.50 -7.39
C ILE A 70 -1.57 -4.31 -7.02
N THR A 71 -0.55 -3.63 -6.50
CA THR A 71 0.72 -4.28 -6.18
C THR A 71 1.03 -4.29 -4.70
N CYS A 72 0.11 -3.82 -3.88
CA CYS A 72 0.39 -3.58 -2.47
C CYS A 72 -0.88 -3.73 -1.66
N LEU A 73 -0.78 -4.37 -0.51
CA LEU A 73 -1.89 -4.55 0.41
C LEU A 73 -1.44 -4.12 1.81
N CYS A 74 -2.38 -3.56 2.57
CA CYS A 74 -2.13 -3.29 3.98
C CYS A 74 -2.39 -4.55 4.78
N VAL A 75 -1.50 -4.85 5.70
CA VAL A 75 -1.64 -6.03 6.54
C VAL A 75 -2.10 -5.60 7.93
N THR A 76 -3.13 -6.24 8.43
CA THR A 76 -3.70 -5.95 9.74
C THR A 76 -3.77 -7.22 10.57
N SER A 77 -4.12 -7.10 11.83
CA SER A 77 -4.43 -8.26 12.65
C SER A 77 -5.91 -8.21 13.01
N LYS A 78 -6.46 -9.35 13.44
CA LYS A 78 -7.89 -9.45 13.73
C LYS A 78 -8.35 -8.46 14.77
N ASN A 79 -7.50 -8.17 15.74
CA ASN A 79 -7.88 -7.31 16.85
C ASN A 79 -7.71 -5.83 16.53
N MET A 80 -7.09 -5.50 15.40
CA MET A 80 -6.80 -4.13 15.06
C MET A 80 -6.99 -3.91 13.57
N LYS A 81 -8.23 -4.08 13.12
CA LYS A 81 -8.54 -4.08 11.69
C LYS A 81 -8.24 -2.76 10.99
N ASN A 82 -8.28 -1.67 11.72
CA ASN A 82 -8.05 -0.36 11.12
C ASN A 82 -6.62 0.12 11.28
N LYS A 83 -5.77 -0.70 11.88
CA LYS A 83 -4.36 -0.35 12.07
C LYS A 83 -3.51 -1.24 11.22
N THR A 84 -2.74 -0.63 10.35
CA THR A 84 -1.82 -1.37 9.48
C THR A 84 -0.57 -1.73 10.28
N ILE A 85 -0.26 -3.01 10.34
CA ILE A 85 0.93 -3.50 11.01
C ILE A 85 2.04 -3.83 10.03
N GLY A 86 1.74 -3.83 8.75
CA GLY A 86 2.75 -4.07 7.73
C GLY A 86 2.19 -3.83 6.35
N ILE A 87 3.06 -3.87 5.38
CA ILE A 87 2.72 -3.74 3.97
C ILE A 87 3.23 -4.97 3.26
N LEU A 88 2.38 -5.55 2.43
CA LEU A 88 2.79 -6.64 1.57
C LEU A 88 2.82 -6.12 0.14
N HIS A 89 4.00 -6.08 -0.45
CA HIS A 89 4.15 -5.69 -1.84
C HIS A 89 4.28 -6.95 -2.69
N ILE A 90 3.79 -6.87 -3.92
CA ILE A 90 3.82 -8.04 -4.80
C ILE A 90 5.25 -8.61 -4.96
N HIS A 91 6.26 -7.75 -4.92
CA HIS A 91 7.65 -8.21 -5.02
C HIS A 91 8.05 -9.10 -3.85
N ASN A 92 7.47 -8.88 -2.67
CA ASN A 92 7.76 -9.75 -1.52
C ASN A 92 7.34 -11.18 -1.80
N ILE A 93 6.18 -11.34 -2.44
CA ILE A 93 5.68 -12.67 -2.75
C ILE A 93 6.47 -13.31 -3.88
N LEU A 94 6.76 -12.53 -4.91
CA LEU A 94 7.48 -13.05 -6.05
C LEU A 94 8.89 -13.49 -5.68
N GLU A 95 9.56 -12.73 -4.81
CA GLU A 95 10.88 -13.11 -4.34
C GLU A 95 10.85 -14.41 -3.54
N ALA A 96 9.81 -14.57 -2.71
CA ALA A 96 9.67 -15.78 -1.91
C ALA A 96 9.37 -17.01 -2.76
N ASN A 97 8.76 -16.81 -3.92
CA ASN A 97 8.39 -17.93 -4.79
C ASN A 97 9.40 -18.31 -5.82
N ILE A 98 10.49 -17.61 -5.87
CA ILE A 98 11.53 -17.96 -6.81
C ILE A 98 12.35 -19.07 -6.20
N GLN A 99 11.93 -20.25 -6.36
CA GLN A 99 12.62 -21.36 -5.75
C GLN A 99 12.89 -22.44 -6.76
#